data_ddd7a54c7fefe83b99521c59cc628d18
#
_entry.id   ddd7a54c7fefe83b99521c59cc628d18
#
_cell.length_a   1.000
_cell.length_b   1.000
_cell.length_c   1.000
_cell.angle_alpha   90.00
_cell.angle_beta   90.00
_cell.angle_gamma   90.00
#
_symmetry.space_group_name_H-M   'P 1'
#
loop_
_entity.id
_entity.type
_entity.pdbx_description
1 polymer ?
#
loop_
_entity_poly.entity_id
_entity_poly.type
_entity_poly.pdbx_seq_one_letter_code
_entity_poly.pdbx_strand_id
1 'polypeptide(L)'
;GIYKNVELYGIRKRRIDNVHYIADNEGEVTFFTDVHFDFKRDDPISEDERLHYIVSSLPVGVQNAGKLESYQNLTGAKNFVNFHIPSPQLWYPVGYGQQPLYSYRVELLKGNQVVDSKEGRFAFRSVKLLQKPKGEAVLGYSLNINGEDIFVKGSNWVPIECFTGIVKKEKYKKLIDLAKKANINMLRIWGGGIYEDDYLYDYCDEQGIMIWQDFMFACADIPEEDVSFVEN
;
A
#
# COMPACT_ATOMS: atom_id res chain seq x y z
N GLY A 1 8.16 -22.28 10.36
CA GLY A 1 7.17 -23.03 9.56
C GLY A 1 6.35 -22.11 8.66
N ILE A 2 5.55 -22.67 7.77
CA ILE A 2 4.64 -21.92 6.89
C ILE A 2 3.50 -21.40 7.76
N TYR A 3 3.29 -20.09 7.81
CA TYR A 3 2.25 -19.45 8.64
C TYR A 3 1.25 -18.60 7.85
N LYS A 4 1.51 -18.36 6.56
CA LYS A 4 0.58 -17.72 5.62
C LYS A 4 0.04 -18.76 4.64
N ASN A 5 -1.00 -18.40 3.90
CA ASN A 5 -1.57 -19.26 2.87
C ASN A 5 -0.54 -19.66 1.83
N VAL A 6 -0.65 -20.88 1.35
CA VAL A 6 0.10 -21.36 0.18
C VAL A 6 -0.88 -21.41 -0.99
N GLU A 7 -0.56 -20.69 -2.04
CA GLU A 7 -1.43 -20.58 -3.20
C GLU A 7 -0.72 -21.14 -4.44
N LEU A 8 -1.47 -21.83 -5.28
CA LEU A 8 -0.99 -22.34 -6.55
C LEU A 8 -1.72 -21.64 -7.70
N TYR A 9 -0.97 -20.91 -8.50
CA TYR A 9 -1.51 -20.19 -9.66
C TYR A 9 -1.17 -20.89 -10.97
N GLY A 10 -2.17 -21.10 -11.81
CA GLY A 10 -1.98 -21.49 -13.20
C GLY A 10 -1.85 -20.25 -14.08
N ILE A 11 -0.64 -19.95 -14.55
CA ILE A 11 -0.40 -18.83 -15.45
C ILE A 11 -0.35 -19.33 -16.88
N ARG A 12 -1.21 -18.80 -17.76
CA ARG A 12 -1.18 -19.15 -19.19
C ARG A 12 -0.07 -18.42 -19.92
N LYS A 13 0.00 -17.09 -19.77
CA LYS A 13 1.01 -16.24 -20.44
C LYS A 13 1.43 -15.07 -19.56
N ARG A 14 0.48 -14.29 -19.08
CA ARG A 14 0.67 -13.05 -18.32
C ARG A 14 -0.21 -13.06 -17.08
N ARG A 15 0.23 -12.37 -16.04
CA ARG A 15 -0.57 -11.99 -14.88
C ARG A 15 -0.07 -10.66 -14.33
N ILE A 16 -0.89 -9.99 -13.55
CA ILE A 16 -0.48 -8.83 -12.77
C ILE A 16 0.16 -9.33 -11.47
N ASP A 17 1.47 -9.15 -11.32
CA ASP A 17 2.18 -9.52 -10.10
C ASP A 17 1.89 -8.54 -8.99
N ASN A 18 1.99 -7.23 -9.27
CA ASN A 18 1.79 -6.20 -8.29
C ASN A 18 1.17 -4.93 -8.90
N VAL A 19 0.43 -4.19 -8.07
CA VAL A 19 0.00 -2.82 -8.35
C VAL A 19 0.29 -2.00 -7.11
N HIS A 20 1.12 -0.96 -7.25
CA HIS A 20 1.34 0.03 -6.20
C HIS A 20 1.08 1.43 -6.75
N TYR A 21 0.98 2.41 -5.87
CA TYR A 21 0.66 3.77 -6.26
C TYR A 21 1.46 4.79 -5.44
N ILE A 22 1.62 5.97 -6.04
CA ILE A 22 2.07 7.18 -5.35
C ILE A 22 1.00 8.24 -5.61
N ALA A 23 0.45 8.80 -4.53
CA ALA A 23 -0.55 9.86 -4.59
C ALA A 23 -0.10 11.03 -3.70
N ASP A 24 -0.38 12.24 -4.16
CA ASP A 24 -0.06 13.47 -3.42
C ASP A 24 -1.33 14.13 -2.84
N ASN A 25 -1.21 15.34 -2.32
CA ASN A 25 -2.31 16.14 -1.80
C ASN A 25 -2.88 17.15 -2.81
N GLU A 26 -2.36 17.14 -4.03
CA GLU A 26 -2.83 18.01 -5.13
C GLU A 26 -3.77 17.26 -6.09
N GLY A 27 -3.92 15.95 -5.90
CA GLY A 27 -4.83 15.09 -6.66
C GLY A 27 -4.14 14.29 -7.74
N GLU A 28 -2.83 14.29 -7.82
CA GLU A 28 -2.08 13.44 -8.71
C GLU A 28 -1.92 12.05 -8.09
N VAL A 29 -2.17 11.02 -8.89
CA VAL A 29 -1.88 9.63 -8.54
C VAL A 29 -1.26 8.88 -9.71
N THR A 30 -0.12 8.27 -9.44
CA THR A 30 0.57 7.37 -10.39
C THR A 30 0.42 5.95 -9.92
N PHE A 31 -0.16 5.10 -10.77
CA PHE A 31 -0.17 3.65 -10.57
C PHE A 31 0.98 3.02 -11.31
N PHE A 32 1.68 2.12 -10.63
CA PHE A 32 2.74 1.28 -11.19
C PHE A 32 2.25 -0.16 -11.18
N THR A 33 2.35 -0.83 -12.32
CA THR A 33 1.85 -2.19 -12.50
C THR A 33 2.98 -3.09 -12.98
N ASP A 34 3.30 -4.09 -12.17
CA ASP A 34 4.25 -5.13 -12.53
C ASP A 34 3.49 -6.31 -13.15
N VAL A 35 3.89 -6.69 -14.35
CA VAL A 35 3.29 -7.78 -15.11
C VAL A 35 4.30 -8.90 -15.24
N HIS A 36 3.91 -10.11 -14.88
CA HIS A 36 4.72 -11.31 -15.05
C HIS A 36 4.87 -11.69 -16.51
N PHE A 37 6.12 -11.99 -16.89
CA PHE A 37 6.49 -12.54 -18.16
C PHE A 37 7.20 -13.88 -17.97
N ASP A 38 6.80 -14.90 -18.71
CA ASP A 38 7.53 -16.16 -18.74
C ASP A 38 8.76 -16.02 -19.67
N PHE A 39 9.89 -15.57 -19.11
CA PHE A 39 11.13 -15.38 -19.87
C PHE A 39 11.72 -16.67 -20.47
N LYS A 40 11.25 -17.84 -20.05
CA LYS A 40 11.68 -19.13 -20.63
C LYS A 40 10.98 -19.46 -21.95
N ARG A 41 9.89 -18.76 -22.23
CA ARG A 41 9.17 -18.83 -23.50
C ARG A 41 9.38 -17.50 -24.19
N ASP A 42 9.99 -17.52 -25.36
CA ASP A 42 10.05 -16.34 -26.22
C ASP A 42 8.61 -16.00 -26.67
N ASP A 43 7.93 -15.23 -25.85
CA ASP A 43 6.53 -14.87 -26.00
C ASP A 43 6.42 -13.35 -26.13
N PRO A 44 6.51 -12.81 -27.35
CA PRO A 44 6.47 -11.38 -27.58
C PRO A 44 5.12 -10.80 -27.14
N ILE A 45 5.12 -9.54 -26.73
CA ILE A 45 3.91 -8.79 -26.44
C ILE A 45 3.12 -8.65 -27.74
N SER A 46 1.84 -9.05 -27.73
CA SER A 46 0.96 -8.85 -28.87
C SER A 46 0.28 -7.47 -28.81
N GLU A 47 -0.05 -6.90 -29.98
CA GLU A 47 -0.67 -5.57 -30.08
C GLU A 47 -2.04 -5.49 -29.39
N ASP A 48 -2.67 -6.63 -29.12
CA ASP A 48 -3.95 -6.75 -28.44
C ASP A 48 -3.82 -6.92 -26.92
N GLU A 49 -2.60 -6.93 -26.37
CA GLU A 49 -2.37 -6.98 -24.91
C GLU A 49 -2.31 -5.55 -24.33
N ARG A 50 -3.24 -5.25 -23.43
CA ARG A 50 -3.41 -3.90 -22.84
C ARG A 50 -3.66 -3.98 -21.34
N LEU A 51 -3.33 -2.89 -20.65
CA LEU A 51 -3.79 -2.61 -19.29
C LEU A 51 -4.95 -1.62 -19.33
N HIS A 52 -6.00 -1.91 -18.60
CA HIS A 52 -7.14 -1.05 -18.39
C HIS A 52 -7.18 -0.64 -16.92
N TYR A 53 -7.04 0.63 -16.66
CA TYR A 53 -7.07 1.22 -15.34
C TYR A 53 -8.42 1.90 -15.11
N ILE A 54 -9.04 1.60 -13.98
CA ILE A 54 -10.33 2.15 -13.57
C ILE A 54 -10.14 2.73 -12.18
N VAL A 55 -10.36 4.03 -12.02
CA VAL A 55 -10.15 4.76 -10.76
C VAL A 55 -11.44 5.48 -10.39
N SER A 56 -11.88 5.38 -9.12
CA SER A 56 -13.03 6.16 -8.66
C SER A 56 -12.68 7.65 -8.57
N SER A 57 -13.58 8.51 -9.03
CA SER A 57 -13.39 9.97 -8.95
C SER A 57 -13.76 10.56 -7.59
N LEU A 58 -14.44 9.78 -6.73
CA LEU A 58 -14.85 10.13 -5.37
C LEU A 58 -14.52 8.97 -4.42
N PRO A 59 -14.39 9.25 -3.12
CA PRO A 59 -14.17 8.21 -2.12
C PRO A 59 -15.24 7.12 -2.12
N VAL A 60 -14.85 5.94 -1.68
CA VAL A 60 -15.74 4.78 -1.52
C VAL A 60 -16.91 5.14 -0.58
N GLY A 61 -18.13 4.76 -0.99
CA GLY A 61 -19.35 5.05 -0.23
C GLY A 61 -20.04 6.37 -0.59
N VAL A 62 -19.41 7.24 -1.39
CA VAL A 62 -20.07 8.45 -1.92
C VAL A 62 -20.95 8.08 -3.10
N GLN A 63 -22.21 8.54 -3.07
CA GLN A 63 -23.15 8.30 -4.17
C GLN A 63 -22.72 9.04 -5.45
N ASN A 64 -23.02 8.44 -6.59
CA ASN A 64 -22.71 8.99 -7.92
C ASN A 64 -21.21 9.22 -8.18
N ALA A 65 -20.34 8.42 -7.58
CA ALA A 65 -18.93 8.41 -7.92
C ALA A 65 -18.76 8.03 -9.42
N GLY A 66 -18.19 8.95 -10.18
CA GLY A 66 -17.74 8.68 -11.54
C GLY A 66 -16.53 7.77 -11.55
N LYS A 67 -16.15 7.32 -12.73
CA LYS A 67 -14.93 6.56 -12.97
C LYS A 67 -14.04 7.31 -13.95
N LEU A 68 -12.75 7.31 -13.69
CA LEU A 68 -11.72 7.69 -14.63
C LEU A 68 -11.13 6.41 -15.18
N GLU A 69 -10.97 6.33 -16.49
CA GLU A 69 -10.48 5.13 -17.16
C GLU A 69 -9.35 5.48 -18.12
N SER A 70 -8.36 4.59 -18.19
CA SER A 70 -7.26 4.69 -19.15
C SER A 70 -6.91 3.32 -19.68
N TYR A 71 -6.68 3.25 -21.00
CA TYR A 71 -6.20 2.06 -21.68
C TYR A 71 -4.78 2.32 -22.17
N GLN A 72 -3.88 1.39 -21.88
CA GLN A 72 -2.50 1.46 -22.32
C GLN A 72 -2.08 0.13 -22.94
N ASN A 73 -1.36 0.18 -24.04
CA ASN A 73 -0.70 -1.01 -24.57
C ASN A 73 0.32 -1.53 -23.55
N LEU A 74 0.38 -2.83 -23.39
CA LEU A 74 1.40 -3.45 -22.56
C LEU A 74 2.78 -3.19 -23.22
N THR A 75 3.70 -2.61 -22.45
CA THR A 75 5.04 -2.24 -22.99
C THR A 75 6.16 -3.11 -22.44
N GLY A 76 5.92 -3.82 -21.35
CA GLY A 76 6.91 -4.67 -20.70
C GLY A 76 6.45 -5.12 -19.32
N ALA A 77 7.41 -5.60 -18.53
CA ALA A 77 7.13 -6.05 -17.17
C ALA A 77 6.72 -4.91 -16.23
N LYS A 78 7.18 -3.68 -16.50
CA LYS A 78 6.86 -2.49 -15.69
C LYS A 78 6.08 -1.48 -16.52
N ASN A 79 4.93 -1.09 -16.01
CA ASN A 79 4.03 -0.13 -16.66
C ASN A 79 3.57 0.90 -15.63
N PHE A 80 3.22 2.11 -16.06
CA PHE A 80 2.68 3.14 -15.17
C PHE A 80 1.67 4.02 -15.89
N VAL A 81 0.73 4.60 -15.11
CA VAL A 81 -0.28 5.54 -15.59
C VAL A 81 -0.54 6.61 -14.56
N ASN A 82 -0.80 7.83 -15.01
CA ASN A 82 -1.15 8.95 -14.15
C ASN A 82 -2.64 9.29 -14.29
N PHE A 83 -3.26 9.63 -13.16
CA PHE A 83 -4.58 10.25 -13.11
C PHE A 83 -4.52 11.51 -12.27
N HIS A 84 -5.37 12.47 -12.61
CA HIS A 84 -5.60 13.66 -11.81
C HIS A 84 -7.06 13.72 -11.38
N ILE A 85 -7.29 13.85 -10.07
CA ILE A 85 -8.61 14.09 -9.47
C ILE A 85 -8.60 15.50 -8.88
N PRO A 86 -9.29 16.45 -9.49
CA PRO A 86 -9.28 17.83 -9.03
C PRO A 86 -9.95 17.95 -7.64
N SER A 87 -9.31 18.69 -6.74
CA SER A 87 -9.79 18.93 -5.37
C SER A 87 -10.13 17.64 -4.61
N PRO A 88 -9.17 16.72 -4.44
CA PRO A 88 -9.42 15.46 -3.79
C PRO A 88 -9.75 15.65 -2.31
N GLN A 89 -10.55 14.75 -1.75
CA GLN A 89 -10.69 14.66 -0.31
C GLN A 89 -9.43 14.01 0.28
N LEU A 90 -8.77 14.72 1.19
CA LEU A 90 -7.48 14.29 1.74
C LEU A 90 -7.66 13.39 2.96
N TRP A 91 -6.82 12.37 3.04
CA TRP A 91 -6.74 11.48 4.18
C TRP A 91 -5.91 12.10 5.31
N TYR A 92 -6.42 12.04 6.53
CA TYR A 92 -5.73 12.48 7.73
C TYR A 92 -5.70 11.37 8.79
N PRO A 93 -4.69 11.36 9.67
CA PRO A 93 -4.71 10.46 10.82
C PRO A 93 -5.86 10.82 11.78
N VAL A 94 -6.27 9.84 12.56
CA VAL A 94 -7.33 10.03 13.56
C VAL A 94 -7.02 11.22 14.49
N GLY A 95 -8.03 12.05 14.73
CA GLY A 95 -7.91 13.28 15.51
C GLY A 95 -7.52 14.52 14.70
N TYR A 96 -7.19 14.38 13.40
CA TYR A 96 -6.83 15.49 12.51
C TYR A 96 -7.76 15.66 11.31
N GLY A 97 -8.56 14.67 10.98
CA GLY A 97 -9.51 14.76 9.87
C GLY A 97 -10.17 13.44 9.54
N GLN A 98 -10.70 13.35 8.31
CA GLN A 98 -11.38 12.18 7.78
C GLN A 98 -10.40 11.23 7.07
N GLN A 99 -10.86 10.02 6.79
CA GLN A 99 -10.10 8.97 6.13
C GLN A 99 -10.74 8.56 4.79
N PRO A 100 -10.87 9.48 3.83
CA PRO A 100 -11.43 9.13 2.53
C PRO A 100 -10.51 8.19 1.77
N LEU A 101 -11.06 7.06 1.32
CA LEU A 101 -10.37 6.06 0.51
C LEU A 101 -11.02 5.98 -0.86
N TYR A 102 -10.22 6.02 -1.90
CA TYR A 102 -10.62 5.84 -3.30
C TYR A 102 -10.37 4.40 -3.72
N SER A 103 -11.10 3.91 -4.69
CA SER A 103 -10.88 2.57 -5.23
C SER A 103 -10.21 2.62 -6.59
N TYR A 104 -9.42 1.59 -6.87
CA TYR A 104 -8.90 1.33 -8.20
C TYR A 104 -9.08 -0.14 -8.58
N ARG A 105 -9.11 -0.39 -9.88
CA ARG A 105 -9.03 -1.72 -10.49
C ARG A 105 -8.14 -1.63 -11.72
N VAL A 106 -7.22 -2.56 -11.84
CA VAL A 106 -6.36 -2.74 -13.01
C VAL A 106 -6.68 -4.07 -13.63
N GLU A 107 -6.97 -4.08 -14.91
CA GLU A 107 -7.29 -5.27 -15.69
C GLU A 107 -6.22 -5.47 -16.75
N LEU A 108 -5.73 -6.68 -16.87
CA LEU A 108 -4.91 -7.11 -17.99
C LEU A 108 -5.83 -7.70 -19.05
N LEU A 109 -5.82 -7.12 -20.23
CA LEU A 109 -6.68 -7.48 -21.34
C LEU A 109 -5.88 -8.18 -22.44
N LYS A 110 -6.50 -9.17 -23.07
CA LYS A 110 -6.13 -9.68 -24.39
C LYS A 110 -7.32 -9.52 -25.34
N GLY A 111 -7.17 -8.64 -26.31
CA GLY A 111 -8.32 -8.15 -27.08
C GLY A 111 -9.34 -7.48 -26.15
N ASN A 112 -10.56 -8.04 -26.09
CA ASN A 112 -11.63 -7.57 -25.19
C ASN A 112 -11.83 -8.49 -23.97
N GLN A 113 -10.98 -9.49 -23.78
CA GLN A 113 -11.11 -10.43 -22.69
C GLN A 113 -10.20 -10.01 -21.53
N VAL A 114 -10.76 -9.90 -20.32
CA VAL A 114 -9.99 -9.74 -19.09
C VAL A 114 -9.33 -11.09 -18.77
N VAL A 115 -8.01 -11.12 -18.75
CA VAL A 115 -7.21 -12.33 -18.45
C VAL A 115 -6.73 -12.36 -17.01
N ASP A 116 -6.58 -11.19 -16.39
CA ASP A 116 -6.26 -11.04 -14.97
C ASP A 116 -6.71 -9.67 -14.48
N SER A 117 -6.88 -9.50 -13.15
CA SER A 117 -7.21 -8.21 -12.56
C SER A 117 -6.73 -8.10 -11.12
N LYS A 118 -6.36 -6.89 -10.71
CA LYS A 118 -6.13 -6.51 -9.33
C LYS A 118 -6.93 -5.28 -8.97
N GLU A 119 -7.41 -5.25 -7.74
CA GLU A 119 -8.15 -4.11 -7.20
C GLU A 119 -7.63 -3.74 -5.82
N GLY A 120 -7.86 -2.49 -5.43
CA GLY A 120 -7.43 -2.00 -4.13
C GLY A 120 -7.99 -0.61 -3.85
N ARG A 121 -7.47 -0.01 -2.78
CA ARG A 121 -7.83 1.32 -2.33
C ARG A 121 -6.59 2.19 -2.19
N PHE A 122 -6.76 3.49 -2.30
CA PHE A 122 -5.71 4.47 -2.09
C PHE A 122 -6.28 5.75 -1.48
N ALA A 123 -5.40 6.61 -1.02
CA ALA A 123 -5.79 7.90 -0.47
C ALA A 123 -4.86 9.01 -0.96
N PHE A 124 -5.38 10.22 -1.06
CA PHE A 124 -4.59 11.41 -1.34
C PHE A 124 -4.07 12.00 -0.05
N ARG A 125 -2.76 12.09 0.06
CA ARG A 125 -2.05 12.75 1.17
C ARG A 125 -0.62 13.08 0.80
N SER A 126 -0.06 14.12 1.39
CA SER A 126 1.38 14.32 1.46
C SER A 126 1.90 13.91 2.83
N VAL A 127 3.09 13.29 2.86
CA VAL A 127 3.77 12.92 4.10
C VAL A 127 5.17 13.48 4.06
N LYS A 128 5.53 14.31 5.03
CA LYS A 128 6.86 14.91 5.15
C LYS A 128 7.42 14.65 6.53
N LEU A 129 8.62 14.11 6.57
CA LEU A 129 9.40 14.00 7.81
C LEU A 129 10.29 15.25 7.93
N LEU A 130 10.00 16.08 8.90
CA LEU A 130 10.74 17.30 9.16
C LEU A 130 11.81 17.02 10.22
N GLN A 131 13.07 17.14 9.84
CA GLN A 131 14.22 17.05 10.74
C GLN A 131 14.88 18.41 10.84
N LYS A 132 15.07 18.91 12.05
CA LYS A 132 15.84 20.14 12.25
C LYS A 132 17.34 19.90 12.04
N PRO A 133 18.08 20.90 11.52
CA PRO A 133 19.51 20.77 11.31
C PRO A 133 20.25 20.40 12.61
N LYS A 134 21.32 19.63 12.45
CA LYS A 134 22.21 19.23 13.54
C LYS A 134 22.87 20.50 14.14
N GLY A 135 22.58 20.82 15.41
CA GLY A 135 23.15 21.99 16.11
C GLY A 135 22.11 22.89 16.78
N GLU A 136 20.83 22.72 16.52
CA GLU A 136 19.79 23.36 17.33
C GLU A 136 19.56 22.57 18.63
N ALA A 137 19.29 23.29 19.72
CA ALA A 137 19.20 22.73 21.09
C ALA A 137 18.06 21.68 21.28
N VAL A 138 17.19 21.52 20.31
CA VAL A 138 16.13 20.51 20.29
C VAL A 138 16.17 19.82 18.94
N LEU A 139 16.45 18.52 18.94
CA LEU A 139 16.27 17.65 17.78
C LEU A 139 14.76 17.62 17.44
N GLY A 140 14.35 18.50 16.54
CA GLY A 140 12.98 18.52 16.05
C GLY A 140 12.80 17.38 15.08
N TYR A 141 12.01 16.40 15.49
CA TYR A 141 11.52 15.33 14.63
C TYR A 141 10.01 15.46 14.58
N SER A 142 9.48 15.94 13.48
CA SER A 142 8.03 16.09 13.33
C SER A 142 7.55 15.48 12.03
N LEU A 143 6.37 14.91 12.09
CA LEU A 143 5.67 14.36 10.95
C LEU A 143 4.64 15.41 10.49
N ASN A 144 4.73 15.79 9.22
CA ASN A 144 3.78 16.72 8.62
C ASN A 144 2.92 15.97 7.60
N ILE A 145 1.61 16.05 7.75
CA ILE A 145 0.62 15.44 6.85
C ILE A 145 -0.23 16.56 6.25
N ASN A 146 -0.22 16.69 4.93
CA ASN A 146 -1.02 17.69 4.20
C ASN A 146 -0.79 19.13 4.69
N GLY A 147 0.42 19.46 5.13
CA GLY A 147 0.76 20.78 5.68
C GLY A 147 0.57 20.93 7.19
N GLU A 148 -0.07 19.95 7.86
CA GLU A 148 -0.28 19.98 9.31
C GLU A 148 0.76 19.15 10.07
N ASP A 149 1.33 19.72 11.13
CA ASP A 149 2.25 19.02 12.01
C ASP A 149 1.49 18.07 12.93
N ILE A 150 1.84 16.78 12.86
CA ILE A 150 1.16 15.73 13.60
C ILE A 150 1.91 15.40 14.87
N PHE A 151 1.26 15.53 16.01
CA PHE A 151 1.77 14.98 17.25
C PHE A 151 1.51 13.46 17.27
N VAL A 152 2.58 12.69 17.13
CA VAL A 152 2.51 11.21 17.09
C VAL A 152 2.25 10.68 18.50
N LYS A 153 1.11 10.01 18.66
CA LYS A 153 0.74 9.23 19.84
C LYS A 153 0.70 7.77 19.43
N GLY A 154 1.71 7.02 19.80
CA GLY A 154 1.89 5.69 19.26
C GLY A 154 2.29 4.62 20.28
N SER A 155 2.32 3.39 19.80
CA SER A 155 2.81 2.23 20.53
C SER A 155 3.55 1.30 19.57
N ASN A 156 4.46 0.48 20.12
CA ASN A 156 5.01 -0.63 19.37
C ASN A 156 3.96 -1.72 19.21
N TRP A 157 3.92 -2.30 18.01
CA TRP A 157 3.14 -3.47 17.68
C TRP A 157 4.07 -4.67 17.55
N VAL A 158 3.85 -5.67 18.38
CA VAL A 158 4.52 -6.96 18.31
C VAL A 158 3.51 -8.01 17.84
N PRO A 159 3.95 -9.20 17.40
CA PRO A 159 3.01 -10.28 17.03
C PRO A 159 1.97 -10.51 18.13
N ILE A 160 0.70 -10.46 17.76
CA ILE A 160 -0.43 -10.51 18.72
C ILE A 160 -0.79 -11.91 19.17
N GLU A 161 -0.13 -12.92 18.60
CA GLU A 161 -0.20 -14.32 18.98
C GLU A 161 1.18 -14.98 18.87
N CYS A 162 1.44 -15.95 19.74
CA CYS A 162 2.66 -16.78 19.66
C CYS A 162 2.68 -17.61 18.36
N PHE A 163 1.52 -18.00 17.87
CA PHE A 163 1.34 -18.68 16.60
C PHE A 163 0.68 -17.74 15.58
N THR A 164 1.48 -17.11 14.78
CA THR A 164 1.05 -16.03 13.87
C THR A 164 -0.01 -16.48 12.85
N GLY A 165 0.00 -17.75 12.44
CA GLY A 165 -0.97 -18.27 11.47
C GLY A 165 -2.40 -18.45 11.98
N ILE A 166 -2.67 -18.28 13.28
CA ILE A 166 -4.03 -18.40 13.83
C ILE A 166 -4.73 -17.07 14.06
N VAL A 167 -4.07 -15.97 13.76
CA VAL A 167 -4.64 -14.62 13.98
C VAL A 167 -5.84 -14.40 13.06
N LYS A 168 -6.96 -14.04 13.69
CA LYS A 168 -8.21 -13.74 12.98
C LYS A 168 -8.40 -12.24 12.80
N LYS A 169 -9.09 -11.85 11.73
CA LYS A 169 -9.41 -10.44 11.40
C LYS A 169 -10.08 -9.71 12.56
N GLU A 170 -10.96 -10.38 13.31
CA GLU A 170 -11.67 -9.81 14.45
C GLU A 170 -10.73 -9.38 15.58
N LYS A 171 -9.58 -10.07 15.75
CA LYS A 171 -8.58 -9.69 16.74
C LYS A 171 -7.84 -8.42 16.34
N TYR A 172 -7.41 -8.32 15.08
CA TYR A 172 -6.84 -7.09 14.52
C TYR A 172 -7.81 -5.92 14.70
N LYS A 173 -9.05 -6.10 14.25
CA LYS A 173 -10.10 -5.09 14.38
C LYS A 173 -10.25 -4.61 15.81
N LYS A 174 -10.38 -5.51 16.77
CA LYS A 174 -10.54 -5.20 18.19
C LYS A 174 -9.37 -4.37 18.73
N LEU A 175 -8.14 -4.75 18.41
CA LEU A 175 -6.94 -4.06 18.91
C LEU A 175 -6.78 -2.68 18.30
N ILE A 176 -7.06 -2.52 17.01
CA ILE A 176 -7.02 -1.22 16.32
C ILE A 176 -8.13 -0.31 16.85
N ASP A 177 -9.36 -0.82 17.06
CA ASP A 177 -10.45 -0.06 17.68
C ASP A 177 -10.07 0.42 19.10
N LEU A 178 -9.37 -0.40 19.88
CA LEU A 178 -8.86 -0.02 21.19
C LEU A 178 -7.77 1.05 21.10
N ALA A 179 -6.84 0.91 20.17
CA ALA A 179 -5.80 1.91 19.90
C ALA A 179 -6.42 3.26 19.55
N LYS A 180 -7.42 3.28 18.65
CA LYS A 180 -8.16 4.49 18.30
C LYS A 180 -8.88 5.11 19.50
N LYS A 181 -9.54 4.30 20.35
CA LYS A 181 -10.18 4.77 21.59
C LYS A 181 -9.19 5.34 22.61
N ALA A 182 -7.95 4.84 22.60
CA ALA A 182 -6.85 5.37 23.41
C ALA A 182 -6.16 6.61 22.80
N ASN A 183 -6.73 7.19 21.73
CA ASN A 183 -6.16 8.31 20.97
C ASN A 183 -4.77 8.00 20.35
N ILE A 184 -4.47 6.74 20.07
CA ILE A 184 -3.29 6.35 19.32
C ILE A 184 -3.55 6.66 17.85
N ASN A 185 -2.62 7.33 17.19
CA ASN A 185 -2.68 7.67 15.76
C ASN A 185 -1.55 7.03 14.93
N MET A 186 -0.63 6.28 15.58
CA MET A 186 0.43 5.55 14.91
C MET A 186 0.76 4.24 15.63
N LEU A 187 1.02 3.19 14.86
CA LEU A 187 1.56 1.93 15.35
C LEU A 187 2.90 1.66 14.64
N ARG A 188 3.90 1.25 15.41
CA ARG A 188 5.18 0.79 14.86
C ARG A 188 5.19 -0.73 14.84
N ILE A 189 5.16 -1.30 13.63
CA ILE A 189 5.33 -2.74 13.43
C ILE A 189 6.80 -3.08 13.65
N TRP A 190 7.08 -3.74 14.76
CA TRP A 190 8.44 -4.02 15.20
C TRP A 190 9.14 -5.06 14.31
N GLY A 191 10.41 -4.78 13.96
CA GLY A 191 11.22 -5.58 13.04
C GLY A 191 11.64 -6.96 13.56
N GLY A 192 11.39 -7.28 14.83
CA GLY A 192 11.54 -8.63 15.39
C GLY A 192 10.28 -9.48 15.31
N GLY A 193 9.25 -8.99 14.64
CA GLY A 193 7.96 -9.66 14.42
C GLY A 193 7.83 -10.28 13.03
N ILE A 194 6.73 -9.97 12.38
CA ILE A 194 6.39 -10.41 11.03
C ILE A 194 5.81 -9.23 10.23
N TYR A 195 5.85 -9.30 8.90
CA TYR A 195 4.93 -8.52 8.08
C TYR A 195 3.53 -9.07 8.30
N GLU A 196 2.64 -8.23 8.83
CA GLU A 196 1.31 -8.63 9.25
C GLU A 196 0.40 -9.00 8.07
N ASP A 197 -0.82 -9.44 8.36
CA ASP A 197 -1.86 -9.66 7.35
C ASP A 197 -2.29 -8.33 6.73
N ASP A 198 -2.59 -8.30 5.44
CA ASP A 198 -3.01 -7.10 4.71
C ASP A 198 -4.22 -6.42 5.36
N TYR A 199 -5.09 -7.21 6.01
CA TYR A 199 -6.23 -6.68 6.74
C TYR A 199 -5.85 -5.68 7.84
N LEU A 200 -4.69 -5.84 8.50
CA LEU A 200 -4.22 -4.87 9.50
C LEU A 200 -3.99 -3.51 8.84
N TYR A 201 -3.27 -3.48 7.72
CA TYR A 201 -2.94 -2.25 7.01
C TYR A 201 -4.19 -1.59 6.44
N ASP A 202 -5.05 -2.37 5.78
CA ASP A 202 -6.33 -1.91 5.25
C ASP A 202 -7.22 -1.30 6.32
N TYR A 203 -7.29 -1.94 7.48
CA TYR A 203 -8.12 -1.45 8.57
C TYR A 203 -7.51 -0.22 9.26
N CYS A 204 -6.19 -0.11 9.32
CA CYS A 204 -5.50 1.09 9.78
C CYS A 204 -5.77 2.28 8.86
N ASP A 205 -5.77 2.09 7.53
CA ASP A 205 -6.14 3.13 6.58
C ASP A 205 -7.58 3.63 6.80
N GLU A 206 -8.52 2.73 7.04
CA GLU A 206 -9.91 3.07 7.36
C GLU A 206 -10.07 3.81 8.69
N GLN A 207 -9.25 3.48 9.68
CA GLN A 207 -9.37 4.01 11.03
C GLN A 207 -8.48 5.24 11.29
N GLY A 208 -7.64 5.62 10.34
CA GLY A 208 -6.73 6.77 10.48
C GLY A 208 -5.54 6.48 11.37
N ILE A 209 -5.09 5.25 11.44
CA ILE A 209 -3.89 4.85 12.17
C ILE A 209 -2.72 4.78 11.20
N MET A 210 -1.73 5.63 11.39
CA MET A 210 -0.48 5.59 10.63
C MET A 210 0.35 4.37 11.00
N ILE A 211 1.10 3.84 10.06
CA ILE A 211 2.01 2.72 10.29
C ILE A 211 3.46 3.17 10.07
N TRP A 212 4.29 2.87 11.07
CA TRP A 212 5.73 2.84 10.94
C TRP A 212 6.14 1.38 10.78
N GLN A 213 6.53 0.98 9.59
CA GLN A 213 6.94 -0.40 9.31
C GLN A 213 8.45 -0.53 9.40
N ASP A 214 8.94 -1.30 10.38
CA ASP A 214 10.34 -1.73 10.36
C ASP A 214 10.54 -2.84 9.33
N PHE A 215 11.73 -2.91 8.74
CA PHE A 215 12.17 -4.12 8.06
C PHE A 215 12.45 -5.23 9.10
N MET A 216 12.22 -6.49 8.72
CA MET A 216 12.31 -7.65 9.62
C MET A 216 13.76 -8.09 9.89
N PHE A 217 14.62 -7.14 10.26
CA PHE A 217 16.05 -7.34 10.49
C PHE A 217 16.48 -7.08 11.94
N ALA A 218 15.55 -7.12 12.90
CA ALA A 218 15.89 -6.86 14.29
C ALA A 218 16.62 -8.04 14.94
N CYS A 219 17.56 -7.71 15.84
CA CYS A 219 18.24 -8.64 16.73
C CYS A 219 19.09 -9.74 16.04
N ALA A 220 19.55 -9.49 14.83
CA ALA A 220 20.43 -10.40 14.10
C ALA A 220 21.50 -9.62 13.34
N ASP A 221 22.67 -10.20 13.17
CA ASP A 221 23.65 -9.72 12.21
C ASP A 221 23.18 -10.09 10.81
N ILE A 222 23.07 -9.09 9.96
CA ILE A 222 22.60 -9.23 8.59
C ILE A 222 23.82 -9.40 7.69
N PRO A 223 23.87 -10.41 6.80
CA PRO A 223 25.00 -10.64 5.92
C PRO A 223 24.97 -9.65 4.73
N GLU A 224 25.25 -8.38 5.02
CA GLU A 224 25.21 -7.28 4.02
C GLU A 224 26.22 -7.48 2.88
N GLU A 225 27.27 -8.29 3.10
CA GLU A 225 28.30 -8.59 2.11
C GLU A 225 27.94 -9.78 1.21
N ASP A 226 26.88 -10.53 1.54
CA ASP A 226 26.43 -11.65 0.74
C ASP A 226 25.50 -11.16 -0.40
N VAL A 227 26.04 -11.14 -1.62
CA VAL A 227 25.34 -10.69 -2.83
C VAL A 227 24.04 -11.46 -3.03
N SER A 228 24.00 -12.75 -2.74
CA SER A 228 22.79 -13.57 -2.90
C SER A 228 21.70 -13.19 -1.88
N PHE A 229 22.09 -12.72 -0.70
CA PHE A 229 21.16 -12.20 0.29
C PHE A 229 20.62 -10.82 -0.09
N VAL A 230 21.48 -9.95 -0.63
CA VAL A 230 21.10 -8.57 -1.00
C VAL A 230 20.20 -8.53 -2.24
N GLU A 231 20.35 -9.49 -3.15
CA GLU A 231 19.56 -9.58 -4.40
C GLU A 231 18.20 -10.28 -4.22
N ASN A 232 17.92 -10.92 -3.07
CA ASN A 232 16.66 -11.58 -2.75
C ASN A 232 15.74 -10.69 -1.93
#